data_399392506bc28f46559d29167fe688e5
#
_entry.id   399392506bc28f46559d29167fe688e5
#
_cell.length_a   1.000
_cell.length_b   1.000
_cell.length_c   1.000
_cell.angle_alpha   90.00
_cell.angle_beta   90.00
_cell.angle_gamma   90.00
#
_symmetry.space_group_name_H-M   'P 1'
#
loop_
_entity.id
_entity.type
_entity.pdbx_description
1 polymer ?
#
loop_
_entity_poly.entity_id
_entity_poly.type
_entity_poly.pdbx_seq_one_letter_code
_entity_poly.pdbx_strand_id
1 'polypeptide(L)'
;MSKQLHIRLEDNVFDELSDYANENGQSVQNCVSGVLIRMLSQQKSQKKVDASFTFIDLFAGIGGMRIAFDHAGGHCVYSSEWNKYSQQTYLANFGEQPEGDITQVDANSIPDHDILVAGFPCQPFSIAGVSKKQSLGRATGFEDKTQGTLFFDVCRILKAKRPKAFMLENVKNLCSHDKGRTFKIIREALEELDYEVFFEILDGKNFVPQHRERILIVGFDRKRYGHGYNYKFRFDITPKTPKPVIRDILETNVDTKYAIRQVVGISSKLCRKAQGRWKWIWIWHCPIRWCISYVKRTIL
;
A
#
# COMPACT_ATOMS: atom_id res chain seq x y z
N MET A 1 -6.54 -4.76 29.63
CA MET A 1 -5.61 -4.91 30.77
C MET A 1 -4.21 -5.07 30.17
N SER A 2 -3.29 -4.15 30.47
CA SER A 2 -1.87 -4.30 30.11
C SER A 2 -1.20 -5.21 31.15
N LYS A 3 -0.48 -6.23 30.68
CA LYS A 3 0.34 -7.08 31.56
C LYS A 3 1.77 -6.57 31.49
N GLN A 4 2.46 -6.50 32.61
CA GLN A 4 3.88 -6.20 32.70
C GLN A 4 4.69 -7.49 32.57
N LEU A 5 5.77 -7.42 31.80
CA LEU A 5 6.77 -8.48 31.69
C LEU A 5 8.11 -7.92 32.23
N HIS A 6 8.71 -8.61 33.19
CA HIS A 6 10.02 -8.30 33.73
C HIS A 6 11.04 -9.24 33.10
N ILE A 7 12.02 -8.66 32.38
CA ILE A 7 13.12 -9.39 31.76
C ILE A 7 14.41 -8.98 32.48
N ARG A 8 15.22 -9.95 32.90
CA ARG A 8 16.56 -9.71 33.41
C ARG A 8 17.54 -9.96 32.27
N LEU A 9 18.37 -9.00 31.95
CA LEU A 9 19.41 -9.07 30.92
C LEU A 9 20.78 -9.06 31.61
N GLU A 10 21.79 -9.60 30.96
CA GLU A 10 23.18 -9.44 31.34
C GLU A 10 23.59 -7.99 31.05
N ASP A 11 24.52 -7.43 31.85
CA ASP A 11 24.89 -6.02 31.81
C ASP A 11 25.37 -5.58 30.40
N ASN A 12 26.22 -6.40 29.76
CA ASN A 12 26.73 -6.15 28.41
C ASN A 12 25.59 -6.08 27.36
N VAL A 13 24.58 -6.94 27.49
CA VAL A 13 23.41 -6.95 26.58
C VAL A 13 22.52 -5.73 26.82
N PHE A 14 22.40 -5.32 28.08
CA PHE A 14 21.64 -4.13 28.42
C PHE A 14 22.33 -2.86 27.90
N ASP A 15 23.65 -2.78 27.98
CA ASP A 15 24.42 -1.63 27.48
C ASP A 15 24.32 -1.52 25.96
N GLU A 16 24.55 -2.60 25.22
CA GLU A 16 24.37 -2.64 23.76
C GLU A 16 22.95 -2.24 23.34
N LEU A 17 21.95 -2.71 24.08
CA LEU A 17 20.55 -2.38 23.81
C LEU A 17 20.23 -0.92 24.11
N SER A 18 20.88 -0.34 25.13
CA SER A 18 20.75 1.07 25.50
C SER A 18 21.38 1.98 24.44
N ASP A 19 22.56 1.62 23.96
CA ASP A 19 23.24 2.35 22.88
C ASP A 19 22.40 2.31 21.60
N TYR A 20 21.93 1.15 21.20
CA TYR A 20 21.03 1.00 20.05
C TYR A 20 19.75 1.83 20.20
N ALA A 21 19.14 1.83 21.40
CA ALA A 21 17.93 2.61 21.67
C ALA A 21 18.19 4.11 21.55
N ASN A 22 19.31 4.61 22.08
CA ASN A 22 19.73 6.00 22.02
C ASN A 22 19.99 6.45 20.58
N GLU A 23 20.73 5.66 19.79
CA GLU A 23 20.99 5.94 18.37
C GLU A 23 19.70 6.04 17.53
N ASN A 24 18.69 5.28 17.90
CA ASN A 24 17.39 5.27 17.20
C ASN A 24 16.33 6.20 17.83
N GLY A 25 16.69 6.96 18.88
CA GLY A 25 15.77 7.89 19.56
C GLY A 25 14.56 7.19 20.21
N GLN A 26 14.75 5.95 20.70
CA GLN A 26 13.71 5.12 21.32
C GLN A 26 14.11 4.77 22.76
N SER A 27 13.12 4.38 23.58
CA SER A 27 13.43 3.79 24.89
C SER A 27 13.81 2.32 24.73
N VAL A 28 14.65 1.81 25.63
CA VAL A 28 15.02 0.38 25.72
C VAL A 28 13.77 -0.51 25.74
N GLN A 29 12.75 -0.11 26.49
CA GLN A 29 11.48 -0.84 26.56
C GLN A 29 10.77 -0.93 25.20
N ASN A 30 10.80 0.12 24.41
CA ASN A 30 10.22 0.12 23.07
C ASN A 30 11.01 -0.76 22.10
N CYS A 31 12.35 -0.76 22.20
CA CYS A 31 13.20 -1.65 21.43
C CYS A 31 12.91 -3.12 21.75
N VAL A 32 12.89 -3.50 23.03
CA VAL A 32 12.57 -4.88 23.46
C VAL A 32 11.17 -5.29 23.02
N SER A 33 10.18 -4.43 23.22
CA SER A 33 8.81 -4.69 22.79
C SER A 33 8.73 -4.90 21.27
N GLY A 34 9.44 -4.11 20.50
CA GLY A 34 9.52 -4.24 19.05
C GLY A 34 10.13 -5.57 18.61
N VAL A 35 11.23 -5.99 19.26
CA VAL A 35 11.88 -7.29 19.00
C VAL A 35 10.94 -8.45 19.34
N LEU A 36 10.29 -8.42 20.50
CA LEU A 36 9.36 -9.48 20.93
C LEU A 36 8.14 -9.56 20.00
N ILE A 37 7.58 -8.42 19.58
CA ILE A 37 6.49 -8.39 18.62
C ILE A 37 6.95 -8.99 17.29
N ARG A 38 8.16 -8.66 16.83
CA ARG A 38 8.75 -9.19 15.59
C ARG A 38 8.94 -10.71 15.67
N MET A 39 9.50 -11.22 16.76
CA MET A 39 9.68 -12.67 16.97
C MET A 39 8.34 -13.42 16.99
N LEU A 40 7.33 -12.89 17.70
CA LEU A 40 6.00 -13.49 17.73
C LEU A 40 5.28 -13.43 16.39
N SER A 41 5.50 -12.37 15.62
CA SER A 41 4.96 -12.23 14.27
C SER A 41 5.65 -13.20 13.31
N GLN A 42 6.96 -13.38 13.40
CA GLN A 42 7.72 -14.37 12.62
C GLN A 42 7.27 -15.80 12.95
N GLN A 43 7.03 -16.12 14.22
CA GLN A 43 6.47 -17.43 14.60
C GLN A 43 5.05 -17.66 14.07
N LYS A 44 4.23 -16.60 13.98
CA LYS A 44 2.92 -16.67 13.32
C LYS A 44 3.03 -16.81 11.81
N SER A 45 4.05 -16.19 11.20
CA SER A 45 4.33 -16.32 9.76
C SER A 45 4.91 -17.68 9.39
N GLN A 46 5.61 -18.36 10.31
CA GLN A 46 6.11 -19.73 10.12
C GLN A 46 5.04 -20.82 10.19
N LYS A 47 3.84 -20.54 10.72
CA LYS A 47 2.69 -21.35 10.33
C LYS A 47 2.50 -21.08 8.84
N LYS A 48 2.95 -22.02 7.98
CA LYS A 48 2.61 -22.11 6.57
C LYS A 48 1.12 -21.87 6.43
N VAL A 49 0.74 -20.62 6.29
CA VAL A 49 -0.58 -20.28 5.79
C VAL A 49 -0.54 -20.82 4.37
N ASP A 50 -1.48 -21.68 4.00
CA ASP A 50 -1.73 -22.02 2.60
C ASP A 50 -2.18 -20.75 1.89
N ALA A 51 -1.20 -19.87 1.65
CA ALA A 51 -1.43 -18.64 0.91
C ALA A 51 -1.78 -19.05 -0.52
N SER A 52 -2.92 -18.59 -0.98
CA SER A 52 -3.38 -18.92 -2.33
C SER A 52 -2.59 -18.17 -3.41
N PHE A 53 -1.86 -17.12 -3.05
CA PHE A 53 -0.99 -16.34 -3.93
C PHE A 53 0.00 -15.51 -3.13
N THR A 54 1.10 -15.09 -3.77
CA THR A 54 2.08 -14.16 -3.21
C THR A 54 1.92 -12.76 -3.80
N PHE A 55 2.29 -11.73 -3.04
CA PHE A 55 2.27 -10.36 -3.55
C PHE A 55 3.38 -9.50 -2.93
N ILE A 56 3.68 -8.38 -3.60
CA ILE A 56 4.53 -7.31 -3.08
C ILE A 56 3.72 -6.03 -2.92
N ASP A 57 4.08 -5.19 -1.93
CA ASP A 57 3.39 -3.93 -1.62
C ASP A 57 4.39 -2.77 -1.73
N LEU A 58 4.32 -2.01 -2.82
CA LEU A 58 5.19 -0.87 -3.10
C LEU A 58 4.50 0.43 -2.68
N PHE A 59 5.29 1.37 -2.13
CA PHE A 59 4.76 2.60 -1.53
C PHE A 59 3.74 2.28 -0.44
N ALA A 60 4.08 1.29 0.38
CA ALA A 60 3.17 0.58 1.26
C ALA A 60 2.49 1.48 2.32
N GLY A 61 3.04 2.67 2.59
CA GLY A 61 2.53 3.55 3.61
C GLY A 61 2.45 2.85 4.96
N ILE A 62 1.28 2.85 5.58
CA ILE A 62 1.00 2.16 6.83
C ILE A 62 0.40 0.75 6.63
N GLY A 63 0.39 0.24 5.39
CA GLY A 63 -0.06 -1.10 5.05
C GLY A 63 -1.54 -1.25 4.69
N GLY A 64 -2.17 -0.21 4.16
CA GLY A 64 -3.59 -0.27 3.77
C GLY A 64 -3.87 -1.32 2.71
N MET A 65 -3.07 -1.37 1.65
CA MET A 65 -3.17 -2.38 0.58
C MET A 65 -2.81 -3.77 1.11
N ARG A 66 -1.74 -3.89 1.90
CA ARG A 66 -1.32 -5.12 2.56
C ARG A 66 -2.47 -5.82 3.28
N ILE A 67 -3.21 -5.11 4.12
CA ILE A 67 -4.33 -5.68 4.87
C ILE A 67 -5.40 -6.25 3.93
N ALA A 68 -5.71 -5.56 2.84
CA ALA A 68 -6.72 -6.01 1.90
C ALA A 68 -6.31 -7.31 1.20
N PHE A 69 -5.03 -7.42 0.80
CA PHE A 69 -4.49 -8.60 0.13
C PHE A 69 -4.29 -9.78 1.09
N ASP A 70 -3.83 -9.54 2.32
CA ASP A 70 -3.77 -10.58 3.38
C ASP A 70 -5.16 -11.17 3.66
N HIS A 71 -6.20 -10.34 3.77
CA HIS A 71 -7.58 -10.80 3.93
C HIS A 71 -8.12 -11.60 2.74
N ALA A 72 -7.60 -11.38 1.56
CA ALA A 72 -7.95 -12.18 0.38
C ALA A 72 -7.20 -13.52 0.34
N GLY A 73 -6.34 -13.81 1.30
CA GLY A 73 -5.54 -15.03 1.41
C GLY A 73 -4.21 -14.94 0.66
N GLY A 74 -3.71 -13.73 0.41
CA GLY A 74 -2.37 -13.50 -0.11
C GLY A 74 -1.32 -13.55 0.99
N HIS A 75 -0.07 -13.74 0.59
CA HIS A 75 1.11 -13.60 1.43
C HIS A 75 2.03 -12.53 0.85
N CYS A 76 2.31 -11.48 1.62
CA CYS A 76 3.25 -10.45 1.21
C CYS A 76 4.68 -10.96 1.37
N VAL A 77 5.43 -10.98 0.28
CA VAL A 77 6.81 -11.45 0.25
C VAL A 77 7.82 -10.31 0.21
N TYR A 78 7.36 -9.09 -0.03
CA TYR A 78 8.20 -7.89 -0.08
C TYR A 78 7.36 -6.63 0.07
N SER A 79 7.87 -5.64 0.77
CA SER A 79 7.26 -4.31 0.87
C SER A 79 8.31 -3.22 0.84
N SER A 80 7.97 -2.05 0.28
CA SER A 80 8.83 -0.87 0.21
C SER A 80 8.07 0.39 0.61
N GLU A 81 8.68 1.18 1.50
CA GLU A 81 8.17 2.48 1.96
C GLU A 81 9.36 3.35 2.40
N TRP A 82 9.48 4.56 1.87
CA TRP A 82 10.62 5.45 2.16
C TRP A 82 10.41 6.30 3.42
N ASN A 83 9.15 6.58 3.79
CA ASN A 83 8.82 7.44 4.91
C ASN A 83 9.03 6.69 6.24
N LYS A 84 9.98 7.16 7.04
CA LYS A 84 10.35 6.56 8.33
C LYS A 84 9.17 6.37 9.29
N TYR A 85 8.23 7.29 9.35
CA TYR A 85 7.07 7.21 10.25
C TYR A 85 6.04 6.19 9.75
N SER A 86 5.86 6.11 8.44
CA SER A 86 5.03 5.06 7.83
C SER A 86 5.62 3.69 8.06
N GLN A 87 6.94 3.52 7.90
CA GLN A 87 7.65 2.27 8.18
C GLN A 87 7.47 1.82 9.63
N GLN A 88 7.57 2.74 10.61
CA GLN A 88 7.35 2.43 12.03
C GLN A 88 5.92 1.91 12.27
N THR A 89 4.92 2.54 11.64
CA THR A 89 3.54 2.10 11.75
C THR A 89 3.31 0.75 11.06
N TYR A 90 3.91 0.55 9.87
CA TYR A 90 3.86 -0.71 9.14
C TYR A 90 4.49 -1.85 9.97
N LEU A 91 5.67 -1.61 10.53
CA LEU A 91 6.33 -2.56 11.43
C LEU A 91 5.46 -2.91 12.65
N ALA A 92 4.83 -1.92 13.27
CA ALA A 92 3.92 -2.15 14.41
C ALA A 92 2.67 -2.96 14.03
N ASN A 93 2.19 -2.82 12.78
CA ASN A 93 1.00 -3.52 12.29
C ASN A 93 1.29 -4.96 11.86
N PHE A 94 2.44 -5.20 11.20
CA PHE A 94 2.72 -6.48 10.53
C PHE A 94 3.94 -7.21 11.09
N GLY A 95 4.75 -6.57 11.93
CA GLY A 95 5.98 -7.15 12.46
C GLY A 95 7.12 -7.24 11.44
N GLU A 96 6.95 -6.66 10.26
CA GLU A 96 7.90 -6.65 9.15
C GLU A 96 8.32 -5.22 8.83
N GLN A 97 9.62 -4.98 8.65
CA GLN A 97 10.15 -3.68 8.26
C GLN A 97 10.11 -3.57 6.73
N PRO A 98 9.39 -2.59 6.15
CA PRO A 98 9.50 -2.34 4.72
C PRO A 98 10.92 -1.93 4.34
N GLU A 99 11.36 -2.35 3.15
CA GLU A 99 12.54 -1.78 2.52
C GLU A 99 12.36 -0.26 2.31
N GLY A 100 13.48 0.44 2.15
CA GLY A 100 13.47 1.91 2.02
C GLY A 100 12.99 2.41 0.66
N ASP A 101 13.81 3.28 0.06
CA ASP A 101 13.54 3.91 -1.23
C ASP A 101 13.61 2.89 -2.38
N ILE A 102 12.49 2.65 -3.03
CA ILE A 102 12.37 1.69 -4.14
C ILE A 102 13.25 2.06 -5.34
N THR A 103 13.61 3.32 -5.49
CA THR A 103 14.49 3.78 -6.59
C THR A 103 15.92 3.26 -6.45
N GLN A 104 16.33 2.88 -5.23
CA GLN A 104 17.65 2.34 -4.92
C GLN A 104 17.70 0.81 -4.96
N VAL A 105 16.55 0.15 -5.09
CA VAL A 105 16.44 -1.32 -5.06
C VAL A 105 16.64 -1.89 -6.46
N ASP A 106 17.52 -2.89 -6.60
CA ASP A 106 17.61 -3.67 -7.83
C ASP A 106 16.32 -4.51 -7.98
N ALA A 107 15.62 -4.34 -9.10
CA ALA A 107 14.40 -5.09 -9.38
C ALA A 107 14.61 -6.62 -9.37
N ASN A 108 15.81 -7.09 -9.70
CA ASN A 108 16.13 -8.52 -9.70
C ASN A 108 16.24 -9.11 -8.29
N SER A 109 16.59 -8.29 -7.29
CA SER A 109 16.68 -8.73 -5.88
C SER A 109 15.31 -8.91 -5.23
N ILE A 110 14.25 -8.33 -5.79
CA ILE A 110 12.89 -8.49 -5.29
C ILE A 110 12.45 -9.94 -5.48
N PRO A 111 11.83 -10.61 -4.49
CA PRO A 111 11.32 -11.97 -4.64
C PRO A 111 10.30 -12.11 -5.77
N ASP A 112 10.23 -13.30 -6.37
CA ASP A 112 9.17 -13.62 -7.34
C ASP A 112 7.81 -13.63 -6.64
N HIS A 113 6.80 -13.13 -7.32
CA HIS A 113 5.46 -12.93 -6.75
C HIS A 113 4.39 -13.04 -7.85
N ASP A 114 3.17 -13.32 -7.41
CA ASP A 114 2.02 -13.42 -8.32
C ASP A 114 1.41 -12.08 -8.66
N ILE A 115 1.39 -11.14 -7.69
CA ILE A 115 0.73 -9.84 -7.84
C ILE A 115 1.65 -8.71 -7.36
N LEU A 116 1.80 -7.66 -8.18
CA LEU A 116 2.40 -6.40 -7.74
C LEU A 116 1.29 -5.43 -7.31
N VAL A 117 1.41 -4.91 -6.10
CA VAL A 117 0.48 -3.91 -5.55
C VAL A 117 1.22 -2.61 -5.30
N ALA A 118 0.66 -1.46 -5.69
CA ALA A 118 1.30 -0.17 -5.48
C ALA A 118 0.30 0.99 -5.39
N GLY A 119 0.39 1.75 -4.29
CA GLY A 119 -0.25 3.07 -4.17
C GLY A 119 0.74 4.17 -4.52
N PHE A 120 1.12 4.31 -5.79
CA PHE A 120 2.17 5.22 -6.20
C PHE A 120 1.74 6.70 -6.08
N PRO A 121 2.65 7.63 -5.68
CA PRO A 121 2.30 9.03 -5.51
C PRO A 121 2.00 9.71 -6.84
N CYS A 122 1.01 10.62 -6.84
CA CYS A 122 0.69 11.48 -7.97
C CYS A 122 1.74 12.60 -8.06
N GLN A 123 2.89 12.30 -8.63
CA GLN A 123 3.90 13.33 -8.92
C GLN A 123 3.68 13.89 -10.35
N PRO A 124 3.93 15.18 -10.57
CA PRO A 124 3.83 15.74 -11.92
C PRO A 124 4.84 15.03 -12.82
N PHE A 125 4.34 14.39 -13.87
CA PHE A 125 5.19 13.90 -14.95
C PHE A 125 5.85 15.11 -15.59
N SER A 126 7.16 15.16 -15.68
CA SER A 126 7.83 16.15 -16.52
C SER A 126 7.65 15.74 -17.99
N ILE A 127 6.51 16.12 -18.56
CA ILE A 127 6.09 15.79 -19.92
C ILE A 127 7.10 16.28 -20.97
N ALA A 128 7.92 17.27 -20.62
CA ALA A 128 8.97 17.79 -21.50
C ALA A 128 9.97 16.70 -21.96
N GLY A 129 10.26 15.70 -21.13
CA GLY A 129 11.14 14.59 -21.52
C GLY A 129 10.48 13.57 -22.45
N VAL A 130 9.22 13.25 -22.21
CA VAL A 130 8.47 12.22 -22.97
C VAL A 130 8.09 12.75 -24.35
N SER A 131 7.53 13.96 -24.45
CA SER A 131 7.10 14.57 -25.72
C SER A 131 8.25 14.85 -26.68
N LYS A 132 9.43 15.25 -26.15
CA LYS A 132 10.60 15.55 -26.99
C LYS A 132 11.20 14.29 -27.62
N LYS A 133 11.03 13.13 -27.05
CA LYS A 133 11.52 11.85 -27.58
C LYS A 133 10.58 11.23 -28.60
N GLN A 134 9.27 11.32 -28.37
CA GLN A 134 8.28 10.90 -29.37
C GLN A 134 8.43 11.69 -30.67
N SER A 135 8.70 13.02 -30.61
CA SER A 135 8.90 13.86 -31.77
C SER A 135 10.21 13.58 -32.51
N LEU A 136 11.19 12.91 -31.90
CA LEU A 136 12.50 12.59 -32.46
C LEU A 136 12.60 11.13 -32.94
N GLY A 137 11.51 10.34 -32.93
CA GLY A 137 11.49 8.94 -33.38
C GLY A 137 12.43 8.02 -32.61
N ARG A 138 12.93 8.43 -31.44
CA ARG A 138 13.76 7.61 -30.58
C ARG A 138 12.88 6.72 -29.72
N ALA A 139 13.25 5.45 -29.59
CA ALA A 139 12.55 4.49 -28.73
C ALA A 139 12.33 5.12 -27.36
N THR A 140 11.06 5.21 -26.94
CA THR A 140 10.64 5.58 -25.60
C THR A 140 10.93 4.40 -24.66
N GLY A 141 12.21 4.02 -24.60
CA GLY A 141 12.64 2.89 -23.79
C GLY A 141 12.66 3.26 -22.31
N PHE A 142 12.27 2.30 -21.48
CA PHE A 142 12.37 2.31 -20.02
C PHE A 142 13.80 2.55 -19.47
N GLU A 143 14.79 2.72 -20.34
CA GLU A 143 16.22 2.83 -20.03
C GLU A 143 16.67 4.25 -19.67
N ASP A 144 15.79 5.25 -19.79
CA ASP A 144 16.19 6.63 -19.55
C ASP A 144 16.04 7.02 -18.08
N LYS A 145 17.15 7.05 -17.38
CA LYS A 145 17.30 7.50 -15.98
C LYS A 145 16.79 8.93 -15.71
N THR A 146 16.38 9.68 -16.71
CA THR A 146 15.88 11.06 -16.60
C THR A 146 14.35 11.14 -16.41
N GLN A 147 13.63 10.03 -16.45
CA GLN A 147 12.17 10.01 -16.27
C GLN A 147 11.73 9.89 -14.82
N GLY A 148 12.45 10.43 -13.88
CA GLY A 148 12.31 10.48 -12.42
C GLY A 148 10.92 10.48 -11.76
N THR A 149 9.96 9.70 -12.24
CA THR A 149 8.69 9.48 -11.56
C THR A 149 8.62 8.06 -11.05
N LEU A 150 8.20 7.91 -9.81
CA LEU A 150 8.06 6.63 -9.11
C LEU A 150 7.15 5.62 -9.83
N PHE A 151 6.29 6.07 -10.75
CA PHE A 151 5.54 5.19 -11.65
C PHE A 151 6.46 4.36 -12.56
N PHE A 152 7.56 4.92 -13.06
CA PHE A 152 8.49 4.18 -13.91
C PHE A 152 9.30 3.14 -13.12
N ASP A 153 9.46 3.31 -11.80
CA ASP A 153 9.99 2.27 -10.94
C ASP A 153 9.02 1.08 -10.85
N VAL A 154 7.71 1.34 -10.78
CA VAL A 154 6.71 0.26 -10.91
C VAL A 154 6.87 -0.47 -12.26
N CYS A 155 7.00 0.27 -13.37
CA CYS A 155 7.20 -0.32 -14.70
C CYS A 155 8.51 -1.13 -14.77
N ARG A 156 9.58 -0.65 -14.15
CA ARG A 156 10.89 -1.34 -14.08
C ARG A 156 10.74 -2.70 -13.38
N ILE A 157 10.02 -2.74 -12.27
CA ILE A 157 9.77 -3.97 -11.51
C ILE A 157 8.83 -4.91 -12.29
N LEU A 158 7.75 -4.39 -12.88
CA LEU A 158 6.85 -5.17 -13.73
C LEU A 158 7.60 -5.83 -14.90
N LYS A 159 8.54 -5.09 -15.53
CA LYS A 159 9.38 -5.61 -16.61
C LYS A 159 10.31 -6.74 -16.13
N ALA A 160 10.97 -6.57 -14.99
CA ALA A 160 11.95 -7.49 -14.45
C ALA A 160 11.30 -8.77 -13.89
N LYS A 161 10.22 -8.63 -13.12
CA LYS A 161 9.61 -9.74 -12.36
C LYS A 161 8.41 -10.37 -13.05
N ARG A 162 7.77 -9.65 -13.92
CA ARG A 162 6.63 -10.09 -14.72
C ARG A 162 5.57 -10.88 -13.92
N PRO A 163 4.98 -10.27 -12.87
CA PRO A 163 3.93 -10.92 -12.10
C PRO A 163 2.71 -11.25 -12.98
N LYS A 164 1.89 -12.20 -12.53
CA LYS A 164 0.64 -12.60 -13.22
C LYS A 164 -0.33 -11.43 -13.39
N ALA A 165 -0.36 -10.55 -12.39
CA ALA A 165 -1.21 -9.36 -12.38
C ALA A 165 -0.57 -8.23 -11.56
N PHE A 166 -1.12 -7.04 -11.73
CA PHE A 166 -0.84 -5.91 -10.83
C PHE A 166 -2.13 -5.19 -10.46
N MET A 167 -2.10 -4.48 -9.32
CA MET A 167 -3.10 -3.53 -8.91
C MET A 167 -2.43 -2.24 -8.46
N LEU A 168 -2.72 -1.14 -9.16
CA LEU A 168 -2.21 0.18 -8.84
C LEU A 168 -3.36 1.07 -8.36
N GLU A 169 -3.05 1.94 -7.40
CA GLU A 169 -4.00 2.93 -6.87
C GLU A 169 -3.45 4.34 -7.02
N ASN A 170 -4.34 5.28 -7.31
CA ASN A 170 -4.01 6.69 -7.31
C ASN A 170 -5.25 7.54 -7.02
N VAL A 171 -5.07 8.86 -6.90
CA VAL A 171 -6.18 9.80 -6.77
C VAL A 171 -6.98 9.89 -8.07
N LYS A 172 -8.29 10.12 -7.97
CA LYS A 172 -9.20 10.30 -9.13
C LYS A 172 -8.66 11.32 -10.14
N ASN A 173 -8.04 12.40 -9.65
CA ASN A 173 -7.56 13.48 -10.50
C ASN A 173 -6.46 13.06 -11.49
N LEU A 174 -5.85 11.87 -11.31
CA LEU A 174 -4.91 11.31 -12.26
C LEU A 174 -5.51 11.21 -13.67
N CYS A 175 -6.80 10.87 -13.77
CA CYS A 175 -7.50 10.75 -15.05
C CYS A 175 -7.63 12.08 -15.82
N SER A 176 -7.75 13.19 -15.10
CA SER A 176 -7.91 14.52 -15.70
C SER A 176 -6.63 15.34 -15.71
N HIS A 177 -5.59 14.88 -15.04
CA HIS A 177 -4.32 15.57 -14.93
C HIS A 177 -3.74 15.82 -16.33
N ASP A 178 -3.32 17.08 -16.57
CA ASP A 178 -2.81 17.51 -17.85
C ASP A 178 -3.72 17.15 -19.05
N LYS A 179 -5.00 17.44 -18.92
CA LYS A 179 -6.04 17.14 -19.95
C LYS A 179 -6.09 15.65 -20.32
N GLY A 180 -5.80 14.76 -19.36
CA GLY A 180 -5.81 13.29 -19.54
C GLY A 180 -4.51 12.72 -20.12
N ARG A 181 -3.53 13.54 -20.48
CA ARG A 181 -2.26 13.06 -21.07
C ARG A 181 -1.48 12.17 -20.12
N THR A 182 -1.44 12.55 -18.85
CA THR A 182 -0.74 11.75 -17.81
C THR A 182 -1.27 10.33 -17.74
N PHE A 183 -2.57 10.17 -17.65
CA PHE A 183 -3.18 8.85 -17.57
C PHE A 183 -3.00 8.03 -18.85
N LYS A 184 -3.07 8.70 -20.00
CA LYS A 184 -2.78 8.07 -21.29
C LYS A 184 -1.35 7.48 -21.33
N ILE A 185 -0.33 8.23 -20.89
CA ILE A 185 1.06 7.75 -20.81
C ILE A 185 1.19 6.54 -19.87
N ILE A 186 0.55 6.60 -18.70
CA ILE A 186 0.55 5.47 -17.74
C ILE A 186 -0.02 4.22 -18.40
N ARG A 187 -1.17 4.34 -19.04
CA ARG A 187 -1.85 3.23 -19.68
C ARG A 187 -1.01 2.64 -20.82
N GLU A 188 -0.51 3.48 -21.72
CA GLU A 188 0.36 3.08 -22.84
C GLU A 188 1.62 2.35 -22.35
N ALA A 189 2.29 2.88 -21.31
CA ALA A 189 3.46 2.23 -20.73
C ALA A 189 3.16 0.83 -20.15
N LEU A 190 2.00 0.64 -19.51
CA LEU A 190 1.59 -0.65 -18.99
C LEU A 190 1.20 -1.63 -20.11
N GLU A 191 0.55 -1.14 -21.18
CA GLU A 191 0.19 -1.92 -22.36
C GLU A 191 1.45 -2.32 -23.17
N GLU A 192 2.47 -1.46 -23.26
CA GLU A 192 3.78 -1.76 -23.85
C GLU A 192 4.55 -2.86 -23.11
N LEU A 193 4.31 -3.01 -21.80
CA LEU A 193 4.82 -4.15 -21.00
C LEU A 193 4.03 -5.44 -21.26
N ASP A 194 3.09 -5.42 -22.22
CA ASP A 194 2.28 -6.56 -22.61
C ASP A 194 1.31 -7.02 -21.52
N TYR A 195 0.75 -6.05 -20.76
CA TYR A 195 -0.37 -6.27 -19.84
C TYR A 195 -1.69 -5.81 -20.48
N GLU A 196 -2.75 -6.53 -20.21
CA GLU A 196 -4.11 -6.07 -20.49
C GLU A 196 -4.61 -5.24 -19.32
N VAL A 197 -4.96 -3.97 -19.57
CA VAL A 197 -5.16 -2.96 -18.53
C VAL A 197 -6.62 -2.58 -18.42
N PHE A 198 -7.16 -2.63 -17.21
CA PHE A 198 -8.50 -2.19 -16.82
C PHE A 198 -8.40 -1.11 -15.75
N PHE A 199 -9.35 -0.19 -15.72
CA PHE A 199 -9.38 0.83 -14.68
C PHE A 199 -10.79 1.29 -14.38
N GLU A 200 -11.01 1.72 -13.13
CA GLU A 200 -12.27 2.32 -12.69
C GLU A 200 -12.04 3.27 -11.51
N ILE A 201 -12.91 4.29 -11.40
CA ILE A 201 -12.91 5.21 -10.27
C ILE A 201 -13.92 4.71 -9.25
N LEU A 202 -13.42 4.38 -8.07
CA LEU A 202 -14.22 3.86 -6.97
C LEU A 202 -14.32 4.87 -5.84
N ASP A 203 -15.52 4.94 -5.23
CA ASP A 203 -15.77 5.81 -4.09
C ASP A 203 -15.93 4.99 -2.81
N GLY A 204 -15.08 5.27 -1.83
CA GLY A 204 -15.11 4.62 -0.53
C GLY A 204 -16.44 4.78 0.23
N LYS A 205 -17.23 5.83 -0.07
CA LYS A 205 -18.54 6.08 0.59
C LYS A 205 -19.54 4.95 0.46
N ASN A 206 -19.34 4.07 -0.52
CA ASN A 206 -20.19 2.90 -0.73
C ASN A 206 -19.95 1.81 0.33
N PHE A 207 -18.85 1.89 1.10
CA PHE A 207 -18.38 0.85 2.01
C PHE A 207 -18.05 1.36 3.41
N VAL A 208 -17.64 2.64 3.50
CA VAL A 208 -17.23 3.31 4.74
C VAL A 208 -17.83 4.71 4.76
N PRO A 209 -18.03 5.34 5.94
CA PRO A 209 -18.61 6.67 6.04
C PRO A 209 -17.60 7.78 5.65
N GLN A 210 -16.90 7.58 4.54
CA GLN A 210 -15.94 8.53 3.99
C GLN A 210 -16.08 8.61 2.48
N HIS A 211 -16.31 9.81 1.96
CA HIS A 211 -16.20 10.09 0.53
C HIS A 211 -14.71 10.16 0.15
N ARG A 212 -14.25 9.17 -0.62
CA ARG A 212 -12.87 9.04 -1.07
C ARG A 212 -12.80 8.36 -2.41
N GLU A 213 -12.73 9.13 -3.48
CA GLU A 213 -12.63 8.62 -4.83
C GLU A 213 -11.17 8.30 -5.20
N ARG A 214 -10.97 7.09 -5.72
CA ARG A 214 -9.68 6.59 -6.17
C ARG A 214 -9.81 5.88 -7.50
N ILE A 215 -8.83 6.08 -8.38
CA ILE A 215 -8.69 5.21 -9.54
C ILE A 215 -7.95 3.95 -9.11
N LEU A 216 -8.51 2.80 -9.45
CA LEU A 216 -7.83 1.51 -9.44
C LEU A 216 -7.49 1.13 -10.87
N ILE A 217 -6.26 0.69 -11.09
CA ILE A 217 -5.74 0.24 -12.38
C ILE A 217 -5.29 -1.21 -12.17
N VAL A 218 -5.87 -2.13 -12.91
CA VAL A 218 -5.57 -3.57 -12.81
C VAL A 218 -5.05 -4.05 -14.15
N GLY A 219 -3.97 -4.83 -14.13
CA GLY A 219 -3.42 -5.41 -15.33
C GLY A 219 -3.17 -6.90 -15.18
N PHE A 220 -3.34 -7.63 -16.28
CA PHE A 220 -3.07 -9.07 -16.39
C PHE A 220 -2.05 -9.35 -17.48
N ASP A 221 -1.10 -10.23 -17.22
CA ASP A 221 -0.02 -10.59 -18.15
C ASP A 221 -0.57 -11.28 -19.39
N ARG A 222 -0.50 -10.62 -20.56
CA ARG A 222 -0.97 -11.16 -21.84
C ARG A 222 -0.18 -12.39 -22.30
N LYS A 223 1.11 -12.51 -21.96
CA LYS A 223 1.90 -13.69 -22.30
C LYS A 223 1.39 -14.95 -21.60
N ARG A 224 0.84 -14.77 -20.40
CA ARG A 224 0.33 -15.89 -19.59
C ARG A 224 -1.12 -16.23 -19.91
N TYR A 225 -1.94 -15.23 -20.14
CA TYR A 225 -3.40 -15.39 -20.27
C TYR A 225 -3.92 -15.20 -21.69
N GLY A 226 -3.06 -14.78 -22.63
CA GLY A 226 -3.48 -14.45 -23.99
C GLY A 226 -4.17 -13.10 -24.12
N HIS A 227 -4.39 -12.67 -25.35
CA HIS A 227 -5.19 -11.48 -25.64
C HIS A 227 -6.68 -11.77 -25.44
N GLY A 228 -7.39 -10.86 -24.79
CA GLY A 228 -8.83 -10.96 -24.60
C GLY A 228 -9.28 -11.98 -23.55
N TYR A 229 -8.36 -12.61 -22.82
CA TYR A 229 -8.71 -13.53 -21.72
C TYR A 229 -9.64 -12.87 -20.69
N ASN A 230 -9.49 -11.56 -20.50
CA ASN A 230 -10.09 -10.79 -19.41
C ASN A 230 -11.33 -10.00 -19.80
N TYR A 231 -12.00 -10.33 -20.92
CA TYR A 231 -13.34 -9.76 -21.19
C TYR A 231 -14.35 -10.03 -20.06
N LYS A 232 -14.01 -10.94 -19.15
CA LYS A 232 -14.80 -11.25 -17.96
C LYS A 232 -14.45 -10.38 -16.75
N PHE A 233 -13.28 -9.68 -16.76
CA PHE A 233 -12.92 -8.82 -15.62
C PHE A 233 -13.86 -7.61 -15.56
N ARG A 234 -14.46 -7.42 -14.40
CA ARG A 234 -15.29 -6.26 -14.07
C ARG A 234 -15.02 -5.82 -12.66
N PHE A 235 -15.04 -4.52 -12.44
CA PHE A 235 -15.07 -3.94 -11.09
C PHE A 235 -16.48 -4.08 -10.51
N ASP A 236 -16.95 -5.31 -10.31
CA ASP A 236 -18.27 -5.59 -9.77
C ASP A 236 -18.29 -5.31 -8.27
N ILE A 237 -18.72 -4.10 -7.93
CA ILE A 237 -18.69 -3.59 -6.56
C ILE A 237 -20.12 -3.34 -6.10
N THR A 238 -20.63 -4.26 -5.29
CA THR A 238 -21.94 -4.11 -4.64
C THR A 238 -21.79 -3.28 -3.37
N PRO A 239 -22.40 -2.09 -3.27
CA PRO A 239 -22.38 -1.29 -2.07
C PRO A 239 -23.00 -2.00 -0.87
N LYS A 240 -22.50 -1.74 0.32
CA LYS A 240 -23.12 -2.24 1.56
C LYS A 240 -24.47 -1.58 1.81
N THR A 241 -25.42 -2.39 2.22
CA THR A 241 -26.73 -1.95 2.68
C THR A 241 -27.00 -2.49 4.08
N PRO A 242 -27.36 -1.67 5.08
CA PRO A 242 -27.45 -0.20 5.02
C PRO A 242 -26.08 0.47 4.85
N LYS A 243 -26.07 1.74 4.36
CA LYS A 243 -24.84 2.51 4.23
C LYS A 243 -24.19 2.71 5.59
N PRO A 244 -22.86 2.49 5.70
CA PRO A 244 -22.15 2.68 6.95
C PRO A 244 -22.17 4.14 7.40
N VAL A 245 -22.28 4.37 8.71
CA VAL A 245 -22.25 5.69 9.33
C VAL A 245 -21.03 5.83 10.23
N ILE A 246 -20.65 7.06 10.56
CA ILE A 246 -19.46 7.33 11.40
C ILE A 246 -19.52 6.57 12.73
N ARG A 247 -20.70 6.41 13.32
CA ARG A 247 -20.89 5.68 14.59
C ARG A 247 -20.39 4.24 14.51
N ASP A 248 -20.47 3.58 13.34
CA ASP A 248 -20.06 2.18 13.15
C ASP A 248 -18.55 1.97 13.24
N ILE A 249 -17.78 3.06 13.14
CA ILE A 249 -16.30 3.04 13.15
C ILE A 249 -15.71 3.74 14.37
N LEU A 250 -16.54 4.34 15.26
CA LEU A 250 -16.05 4.97 16.47
C LEU A 250 -15.74 3.92 17.55
N GLU A 251 -14.62 4.12 18.24
CA GLU A 251 -14.30 3.36 19.44
C GLU A 251 -15.17 3.85 20.60
N THR A 252 -15.74 2.92 21.36
CA THR A 252 -16.65 3.24 22.48
C THR A 252 -15.93 3.61 23.78
N ASN A 253 -14.71 3.08 23.97
CA ASN A 253 -13.91 3.30 25.18
C ASN A 253 -12.57 3.94 24.81
N VAL A 254 -12.58 5.26 24.64
CA VAL A 254 -11.37 6.06 24.32
C VAL A 254 -10.81 6.66 25.61
N ASP A 255 -9.51 6.45 25.85
CA ASP A 255 -8.79 7.07 26.97
C ASP A 255 -8.88 8.60 26.88
N THR A 256 -9.19 9.25 27.98
CA THR A 256 -9.36 10.71 28.09
C THR A 256 -8.14 11.51 27.65
N LYS A 257 -6.94 10.94 27.68
CA LYS A 257 -5.71 11.55 27.16
C LYS A 257 -5.78 11.88 25.67
N TYR A 258 -6.64 11.20 24.90
CA TYR A 258 -6.89 11.46 23.48
C TYR A 258 -8.07 12.42 23.25
N ALA A 259 -8.76 12.86 24.32
CA ALA A 259 -9.81 13.86 24.23
C ALA A 259 -9.19 15.23 23.99
N ILE A 260 -9.65 15.93 22.94
CA ILE A 260 -9.29 17.35 22.78
C ILE A 260 -9.96 18.14 23.89
N ARG A 261 -9.16 18.78 24.75
CA ARG A 261 -9.69 19.76 25.70
C ARG A 261 -10.39 20.86 24.92
N GLN A 262 -11.59 21.21 25.35
CA GLN A 262 -12.39 22.29 24.74
C GLN A 262 -11.59 23.59 24.80
N VAL A 263 -11.14 24.08 23.65
CA VAL A 263 -10.56 25.41 23.57
C VAL A 263 -11.72 26.39 23.59
N VAL A 264 -11.76 27.21 24.61
CA VAL A 264 -12.80 28.22 24.79
C VAL A 264 -12.88 29.08 23.52
N GLY A 265 -14.05 29.07 22.85
CA GLY A 265 -14.33 29.91 21.69
C GLY A 265 -14.46 29.25 20.34
N ILE A 266 -14.22 27.92 20.22
CA ILE A 266 -14.44 27.20 18.97
C ILE A 266 -15.80 26.50 19.02
N SER A 267 -16.66 26.83 18.05
CA SER A 267 -17.98 26.23 17.88
C SER A 267 -17.94 24.72 17.95
N SER A 268 -18.87 24.11 18.68
CA SER A 268 -19.00 22.65 18.94
C SER A 268 -19.04 21.75 17.70
N LYS A 269 -19.14 22.32 16.50
CA LYS A 269 -19.12 21.58 15.23
C LYS A 269 -17.72 21.14 14.78
N LEU A 270 -16.65 21.78 15.26
CA LEU A 270 -15.26 21.45 14.89
C LEU A 270 -14.56 20.52 15.89
N CYS A 271 -15.05 20.42 17.12
CA CYS A 271 -14.38 19.72 18.21
C CYS A 271 -14.47 18.17 18.15
N ARG A 272 -15.27 17.59 17.25
CA ARG A 272 -15.45 16.14 17.16
C ARG A 272 -14.45 15.44 16.21
N LYS A 273 -13.42 16.14 15.76
CA LYS A 273 -12.50 15.65 14.70
C LYS A 273 -11.32 14.83 15.16
N ALA A 274 -11.10 14.64 16.45
CA ALA A 274 -9.84 14.06 16.90
C ALA A 274 -9.93 13.17 18.14
N GLN A 275 -11.04 12.52 18.38
CA GLN A 275 -11.14 11.53 19.44
C GLN A 275 -11.09 10.14 18.85
N GLY A 276 -10.02 9.41 19.14
CA GLY A 276 -9.90 8.01 18.84
C GLY A 276 -8.70 7.68 17.94
N ARG A 277 -8.05 6.58 18.28
CA ARG A 277 -7.23 5.84 17.34
C ARG A 277 -8.16 5.51 16.17
N TRP A 278 -8.09 6.30 15.13
CA TRP A 278 -8.80 5.99 13.92
C TRP A 278 -8.36 4.58 13.49
N LYS A 279 -9.30 3.67 13.36
CA LYS A 279 -9.09 2.45 12.55
C LYS A 279 -8.96 2.89 11.08
N TRP A 280 -7.94 3.68 10.79
CA TRP A 280 -7.59 4.15 9.45
C TRP A 280 -7.46 2.99 8.48
N ILE A 281 -7.15 1.84 8.99
CA ILE A 281 -7.02 0.56 8.33
C ILE A 281 -8.32 0.13 7.62
N TRP A 282 -9.49 0.46 8.15
CA TRP A 282 -10.78 0.13 7.53
C TRP A 282 -11.13 0.95 6.29
N ILE A 283 -10.55 2.12 6.15
CA ILE A 283 -10.86 3.05 5.06
C ILE A 283 -10.40 2.50 3.70
N TRP A 284 -9.37 1.67 3.70
CA TRP A 284 -8.81 1.03 2.51
C TRP A 284 -9.41 -0.34 2.20
N HIS A 285 -10.09 -0.98 3.16
CA HIS A 285 -10.44 -2.40 3.08
C HIS A 285 -11.54 -2.74 2.09
N CYS A 286 -12.50 -1.88 1.92
CA CYS A 286 -13.76 -2.32 1.32
C CYS A 286 -13.77 -2.35 -0.21
N PRO A 287 -13.38 -1.28 -0.94
CA PRO A 287 -13.40 -1.31 -2.40
C PRO A 287 -12.36 -2.28 -2.98
N ILE A 288 -11.17 -2.31 -2.37
CA ILE A 288 -10.05 -3.11 -2.83
C ILE A 288 -10.31 -4.60 -2.61
N ARG A 289 -10.93 -5.00 -1.52
CA ARG A 289 -11.18 -6.42 -1.20
C ARG A 289 -12.02 -7.14 -2.27
N TRP A 290 -13.03 -6.49 -2.82
CA TRP A 290 -13.87 -7.08 -3.88
C TRP A 290 -13.11 -7.20 -5.18
N CYS A 291 -12.37 -6.17 -5.55
CA CYS A 291 -11.50 -6.19 -6.71
C CYS A 291 -10.45 -7.31 -6.61
N ILE A 292 -9.82 -7.46 -5.43
CA ILE A 292 -8.86 -8.53 -5.16
C ILE A 292 -9.48 -9.91 -5.28
N SER A 293 -10.70 -10.11 -4.77
CA SER A 293 -11.37 -11.42 -4.87
C SER A 293 -11.56 -11.85 -6.32
N TYR A 294 -11.81 -10.90 -7.22
CA TYR A 294 -11.93 -11.18 -8.64
C TYR A 294 -10.55 -11.41 -9.29
N VAL A 295 -9.57 -10.54 -9.00
CA VAL A 295 -8.17 -10.74 -9.45
C VAL A 295 -7.67 -12.12 -9.00
N LYS A 296 -7.94 -12.50 -7.75
CA LYS A 296 -7.62 -13.83 -7.22
C LYS A 296 -8.25 -14.95 -8.06
N ARG A 297 -9.56 -14.87 -8.35
CA ARG A 297 -10.26 -15.89 -9.17
C ARG A 297 -9.74 -15.99 -10.60
N THR A 298 -9.13 -14.92 -11.10
CA THR A 298 -8.58 -14.87 -12.46
C THR A 298 -7.16 -15.43 -12.50
N ILE A 299 -6.43 -15.39 -11.38
CA ILE A 299 -5.02 -15.79 -11.28
C ILE A 299 -4.89 -17.27 -10.85
N LEU A 300 -5.80 -17.77 -10.05
CA LEU A 300 -5.88 -19.16 -9.58
C LEU A 300 -6.77 -19.99 -10.50
#